data_7a6129c211e3523da3ae9f5115b6c8bc
#
_entry.id   7a6129c211e3523da3ae9f5115b6c8bc
#
_cell.length_a   1.000
_cell.length_b   1.000
_cell.length_c   1.000
_cell.angle_alpha   90.00
_cell.angle_beta   90.00
_cell.angle_gamma   90.00
#
_symmetry.space_group_name_H-M   'P 1'
#
loop_
_entity.id
_entity.type
_entity.pdbx_description
1 polymer ?
#
loop_
_entity_poly.entity_id
_entity_poly.type
_entity_poly.pdbx_seq_one_letter_code
_entity_poly.pdbx_strand_id
1 'polypeptide(L)'
;QFLVGLSIDGFPEIHDSLRRGKDGSKSFFRVKQAAELLDKYQVDYNILTVVTSQVAERIKEIYPFYKKCRWNYQQYIACLEPFGEKSGTKPYSLSPKQYGNFLSNLFELWYHDLQSASQPYIRQFENYVGLAAGYMAESCEQRGCCGVQYAVEADGSVYPCDFYVMDEYQIGNFNTDSFDQIDQKRSEIRFIEQSSLAEKACRSCPYFLLCRGGCRRNRGNGIQTEPTRNNFCEGYKIFFGRWYDTLMQLGKLVQR
;
A
#
# COMPACT_ATOMS: atom_id res chain seq x y z
N GLN A 1 -20.12 10.42 -3.08
CA GLN A 1 -18.83 10.80 -3.70
C GLN A 1 -17.94 9.57 -3.67
N PHE A 2 -17.28 9.26 -4.80
CA PHE A 2 -16.35 8.12 -4.91
C PHE A 2 -14.94 8.65 -5.07
N LEU A 3 -13.96 7.97 -4.48
CA LEU A 3 -12.55 8.16 -4.76
C LEU A 3 -12.12 7.11 -5.78
N VAL A 4 -11.58 7.54 -6.91
CA VAL A 4 -11.16 6.64 -7.99
C VAL A 4 -9.69 6.25 -7.80
N GLY A 5 -9.38 4.95 -7.86
CA GLY A 5 -8.00 4.46 -7.89
C GLY A 5 -7.54 4.18 -9.32
N LEU A 6 -6.53 4.90 -9.81
CA LEU A 6 -5.92 4.64 -11.10
C LEU A 6 -4.62 3.85 -10.95
N SER A 7 -4.58 2.66 -11.49
CA SER A 7 -3.38 1.81 -11.48
C SER A 7 -2.38 2.26 -12.53
N ILE A 8 -1.25 2.84 -12.10
CA ILE A 8 -0.15 3.27 -12.98
C ILE A 8 1.18 2.85 -12.35
N ASP A 9 1.99 2.07 -13.05
CA ASP A 9 3.27 1.56 -12.56
C ASP A 9 4.44 2.23 -13.31
N GLY A 10 4.69 3.52 -13.02
CA GLY A 10 5.80 4.27 -13.59
C GLY A 10 5.57 4.76 -15.03
N PHE A 11 6.58 4.58 -15.88
CA PHE A 11 6.54 4.98 -17.29
C PHE A 11 5.80 3.97 -18.18
N PRO A 12 5.49 4.34 -19.43
CA PRO A 12 4.87 3.41 -20.38
C PRO A 12 5.57 2.07 -20.48
N GLU A 13 6.92 2.04 -20.51
CA GLU A 13 7.70 0.82 -20.66
C GLU A 13 7.53 -0.13 -19.47
N ILE A 14 7.55 0.41 -18.25
CA ILE A 14 7.37 -0.38 -17.03
C ILE A 14 5.90 -0.82 -16.92
N HIS A 15 4.98 0.14 -17.04
CA HIS A 15 3.55 -0.13 -16.93
C HIS A 15 3.10 -1.21 -17.93
N ASP A 16 3.41 -1.03 -19.19
CA ASP A 16 2.99 -1.92 -20.28
C ASP A 16 3.74 -3.27 -20.27
N SER A 17 4.77 -3.45 -19.45
CA SER A 17 5.43 -4.74 -19.30
C SER A 17 4.55 -5.76 -18.56
N LEU A 18 3.73 -5.29 -17.60
CA LEU A 18 2.88 -6.13 -16.75
C LEU A 18 1.38 -5.85 -16.92
N ARG A 19 0.99 -4.59 -17.18
CA ARG A 19 -0.42 -4.20 -17.34
C ARG A 19 -0.78 -4.07 -18.80
N ARG A 20 -1.47 -5.08 -19.31
CA ARG A 20 -1.92 -5.15 -20.71
C ARG A 20 -3.42 -5.39 -20.79
N GLY A 21 -4.02 -5.00 -21.91
CA GLY A 21 -5.39 -5.40 -22.25
C GLY A 21 -5.49 -6.93 -22.44
N LYS A 22 -6.70 -7.46 -22.40
CA LYS A 22 -6.95 -8.89 -22.65
C LYS A 22 -6.43 -9.37 -24.02
N ASP A 23 -6.36 -8.46 -24.98
CA ASP A 23 -5.81 -8.66 -26.33
C ASP A 23 -4.28 -8.46 -26.42
N GLY A 24 -3.60 -8.25 -25.27
CA GLY A 24 -2.17 -7.96 -25.20
C GLY A 24 -1.80 -6.50 -25.51
N SER A 25 -2.76 -5.62 -25.77
CA SER A 25 -2.52 -4.20 -26.09
C SER A 25 -1.92 -3.46 -24.91
N LYS A 26 -1.14 -2.42 -25.18
CA LYS A 26 -0.59 -1.49 -24.20
C LYS A 26 -1.70 -0.67 -23.55
N SER A 27 -1.65 -0.48 -22.25
CA SER A 27 -2.71 0.18 -21.49
C SER A 27 -2.34 1.56 -20.94
N PHE A 28 -1.05 1.92 -20.86
CA PHE A 28 -0.59 3.15 -20.23
C PHE A 28 -1.31 4.41 -20.72
N PHE A 29 -1.35 4.62 -22.04
CA PHE A 29 -1.96 5.83 -22.60
C PHE A 29 -3.47 5.90 -22.37
N ARG A 30 -4.17 4.76 -22.35
CA ARG A 30 -5.59 4.71 -22.00
C ARG A 30 -5.83 5.13 -20.56
N VAL A 31 -4.99 4.65 -19.62
CA VAL A 31 -5.11 5.04 -18.21
C VAL A 31 -4.73 6.52 -18.00
N LYS A 32 -3.70 7.01 -18.72
CA LYS A 32 -3.35 8.44 -18.72
C LYS A 32 -4.50 9.32 -19.22
N GLN A 33 -5.17 8.93 -20.31
CA GLN A 33 -6.37 9.63 -20.81
C GLN A 33 -7.51 9.61 -19.80
N ALA A 34 -7.68 8.50 -19.04
CA ALA A 34 -8.65 8.45 -17.96
C ALA A 34 -8.31 9.45 -16.84
N ALA A 35 -7.03 9.60 -16.47
CA ALA A 35 -6.59 10.64 -15.53
C ALA A 35 -6.93 12.04 -16.03
N GLU A 36 -6.62 12.36 -17.29
CA GLU A 36 -6.94 13.66 -17.91
C GLU A 36 -8.45 13.93 -17.93
N LEU A 37 -9.27 12.89 -18.10
CA LEU A 37 -10.73 13.00 -18.04
C LEU A 37 -11.22 13.27 -16.62
N LEU A 38 -10.66 12.59 -15.61
CA LEU A 38 -10.97 12.85 -14.20
C LEU A 38 -10.58 14.27 -13.79
N ASP A 39 -9.41 14.76 -14.21
CA ASP A 39 -8.99 16.16 -14.00
C ASP A 39 -9.98 17.14 -14.62
N LYS A 40 -10.40 16.90 -15.88
CA LYS A 40 -11.37 17.74 -16.59
C LYS A 40 -12.70 17.87 -15.85
N TYR A 41 -13.16 16.79 -15.23
CA TYR A 41 -14.43 16.76 -14.48
C TYR A 41 -14.28 16.95 -12.97
N GLN A 42 -13.07 17.29 -12.51
CA GLN A 42 -12.77 17.53 -11.09
C GLN A 42 -13.17 16.35 -10.17
N VAL A 43 -12.93 15.13 -10.64
CA VAL A 43 -13.16 13.91 -9.87
C VAL A 43 -11.90 13.58 -9.08
N ASP A 44 -12.06 13.31 -7.78
CA ASP A 44 -10.95 12.91 -6.92
C ASP A 44 -10.43 11.52 -7.29
N TYR A 45 -9.13 11.40 -7.46
CA TYR A 45 -8.47 10.11 -7.73
C TYR A 45 -7.07 10.02 -7.13
N ASN A 46 -6.66 8.78 -6.87
CA ASN A 46 -5.31 8.43 -6.43
C ASN A 46 -4.59 7.62 -7.52
N ILE A 47 -3.29 7.85 -7.65
CA ILE A 47 -2.43 6.96 -8.40
C ILE A 47 -2.01 5.79 -7.51
N LEU A 48 -2.34 4.58 -7.92
CA LEU A 48 -1.97 3.33 -7.27
C LEU A 48 -0.83 2.69 -8.06
N THR A 49 0.36 2.62 -7.46
CA THR A 49 1.55 2.05 -8.07
C THR A 49 1.96 0.76 -7.35
N VAL A 50 2.00 -0.35 -8.05
CA VAL A 50 2.58 -1.59 -7.54
C VAL A 50 4.10 -1.51 -7.67
N VAL A 51 4.77 -1.58 -6.53
CA VAL A 51 6.23 -1.50 -6.45
C VAL A 51 6.82 -2.86 -6.77
N THR A 52 7.12 -3.10 -8.03
CA THR A 52 7.93 -4.22 -8.51
C THR A 52 9.42 -3.90 -8.36
N SER A 53 10.30 -4.88 -8.61
CA SER A 53 11.75 -4.63 -8.70
C SER A 53 12.10 -3.50 -9.67
N GLN A 54 11.46 -3.47 -10.84
CA GLN A 54 11.68 -2.44 -11.86
C GLN A 54 11.24 -1.04 -11.39
N VAL A 55 10.07 -0.93 -10.76
CA VAL A 55 9.60 0.33 -10.17
C VAL A 55 10.53 0.79 -9.05
N ALA A 56 10.96 -0.13 -8.19
CA ALA A 56 11.85 0.17 -7.07
C ALA A 56 13.20 0.75 -7.52
N GLU A 57 13.79 0.19 -8.57
CA GLU A 57 15.08 0.62 -9.11
C GLU A 57 15.01 1.99 -9.80
N ARG A 58 13.86 2.33 -10.38
CA ARG A 58 13.68 3.57 -11.17
C ARG A 58 12.88 4.65 -10.48
N ILE A 59 12.68 4.58 -9.17
CA ILE A 59 11.84 5.56 -8.45
C ILE A 59 12.33 7.00 -8.59
N LYS A 60 13.65 7.22 -8.70
CA LYS A 60 14.23 8.55 -8.90
C LYS A 60 13.85 9.19 -10.23
N GLU A 61 13.44 8.40 -11.21
CA GLU A 61 12.94 8.86 -12.50
C GLU A 61 11.40 8.94 -12.48
N ILE A 62 10.73 7.97 -11.83
CA ILE A 62 9.27 7.89 -11.75
C ILE A 62 8.68 9.07 -10.96
N TYR A 63 9.29 9.42 -9.84
CA TYR A 63 8.80 10.50 -8.98
C TYR A 63 8.68 11.86 -9.71
N PRO A 64 9.73 12.39 -10.37
CA PRO A 64 9.60 13.63 -11.12
C PRO A 64 8.67 13.52 -12.33
N PHE A 65 8.57 12.34 -12.93
CA PHE A 65 7.61 12.08 -14.00
C PHE A 65 6.16 12.20 -13.50
N TYR A 66 5.82 11.63 -12.34
CA TYR A 66 4.49 11.77 -11.72
C TYR A 66 4.19 13.24 -11.36
N LYS A 67 5.16 13.96 -10.83
CA LYS A 67 5.01 15.41 -10.57
C LYS A 67 4.73 16.19 -11.85
N LYS A 68 5.44 15.91 -12.96
CA LYS A 68 5.18 16.51 -14.27
C LYS A 68 3.77 16.24 -14.79
N CYS A 69 3.22 15.06 -14.47
CA CYS A 69 1.85 14.69 -14.80
C CYS A 69 0.81 15.31 -13.82
N ARG A 70 1.25 16.03 -12.78
CA ARG A 70 0.40 16.57 -11.70
C ARG A 70 -0.37 15.51 -10.93
N TRP A 71 0.15 14.29 -10.84
CA TRP A 71 -0.43 13.20 -10.07
C TRP A 71 -0.02 13.35 -8.60
N ASN A 72 -0.74 14.21 -7.89
CA ASN A 72 -0.36 14.67 -6.55
C ASN A 72 -0.81 13.75 -5.41
N TYR A 73 -1.67 12.77 -5.67
CA TYR A 73 -2.11 11.79 -4.68
C TYR A 73 -1.59 10.41 -5.06
N GLN A 74 -0.63 9.90 -4.29
CA GLN A 74 0.12 8.70 -4.64
C GLN A 74 0.08 7.66 -3.53
N GLN A 75 -0.16 6.41 -3.90
CA GLN A 75 -0.06 5.25 -3.03
C GLN A 75 0.82 4.20 -3.68
N TYR A 76 1.82 3.74 -2.96
CA TYR A 76 2.75 2.73 -3.41
C TYR A 76 2.50 1.42 -2.67
N ILE A 77 2.24 0.34 -3.39
CA ILE A 77 1.84 -0.96 -2.85
C ILE A 77 2.96 -1.95 -3.15
N ALA A 78 3.58 -2.52 -2.11
CA ALA A 78 4.64 -3.50 -2.32
C ALA A 78 4.13 -4.71 -3.12
N CYS A 79 4.84 -5.07 -4.20
CA CYS A 79 4.51 -6.24 -5.00
C CYS A 79 4.73 -7.51 -4.19
N LEU A 80 3.75 -8.39 -4.21
CA LEU A 80 3.77 -9.71 -3.58
C LEU A 80 3.44 -10.77 -4.62
N GLU A 81 4.03 -11.93 -4.46
CA GLU A 81 3.62 -13.12 -5.17
C GLU A 81 2.21 -13.56 -4.77
N PRO A 82 1.49 -14.32 -5.62
CA PRO A 82 0.22 -14.94 -5.25
C PRO A 82 0.32 -15.75 -3.96
N PHE A 83 -0.81 -15.97 -3.30
CA PHE A 83 -0.85 -16.79 -2.10
C PHE A 83 -0.30 -18.20 -2.37
N GLY A 84 0.54 -18.69 -1.45
CA GLY A 84 1.16 -20.02 -1.56
C GLY A 84 2.40 -20.09 -2.48
N GLU A 85 2.70 -19.05 -3.25
CA GLU A 85 3.92 -19.01 -4.05
C GLU A 85 5.12 -18.51 -3.23
N LYS A 86 6.31 -18.99 -3.58
CA LYS A 86 7.56 -18.59 -2.92
C LYS A 86 7.99 -17.21 -3.41
N SER A 87 8.31 -16.32 -2.48
CA SER A 87 8.85 -15.00 -2.79
C SER A 87 10.17 -15.06 -3.57
N GLY A 88 10.34 -14.12 -4.51
CA GLY A 88 11.58 -13.99 -5.29
C GLY A 88 11.65 -14.87 -6.53
N THR A 89 10.56 -15.51 -6.94
CA THR A 89 10.56 -16.46 -8.07
C THR A 89 10.18 -15.85 -9.42
N LYS A 90 9.65 -14.64 -9.43
CA LYS A 90 9.18 -13.98 -10.65
C LYS A 90 10.15 -12.86 -11.09
N PRO A 91 10.19 -12.51 -12.37
CA PRO A 91 11.02 -11.40 -12.87
C PRO A 91 10.69 -10.03 -12.23
N TYR A 92 9.46 -9.86 -11.75
CA TYR A 92 8.98 -8.65 -11.11
C TYR A 92 9.09 -8.67 -9.59
N SER A 93 9.53 -9.79 -8.99
CA SER A 93 9.61 -9.96 -7.53
C SER A 93 10.41 -8.85 -6.87
N LEU A 94 9.88 -8.37 -5.75
CA LEU A 94 10.47 -7.30 -4.96
C LEU A 94 11.17 -7.88 -3.72
N SER A 95 12.48 -7.73 -3.65
CA SER A 95 13.22 -8.14 -2.46
C SER A 95 13.08 -7.12 -1.32
N PRO A 96 13.22 -7.53 -0.04
CA PRO A 96 13.20 -6.61 1.10
C PRO A 96 14.21 -5.47 0.98
N LYS A 97 15.41 -5.75 0.48
CA LYS A 97 16.46 -4.73 0.27
C LYS A 97 16.07 -3.71 -0.79
N GLN A 98 15.52 -4.16 -1.94
CA GLN A 98 15.03 -3.25 -2.98
C GLN A 98 13.91 -2.37 -2.45
N TYR A 99 12.97 -2.93 -1.68
CA TYR A 99 11.88 -2.16 -1.08
C TYR A 99 12.39 -1.12 -0.07
N GLY A 100 13.35 -1.47 0.79
CA GLY A 100 13.94 -0.50 1.72
C GLY A 100 14.69 0.64 1.04
N ASN A 101 15.43 0.34 -0.03
CA ASN A 101 16.08 1.34 -0.86
C ASN A 101 15.07 2.21 -1.61
N PHE A 102 14.01 1.60 -2.14
CA PHE A 102 12.89 2.32 -2.76
C PHE A 102 12.28 3.33 -1.81
N LEU A 103 11.87 2.90 -0.61
CA LEU A 103 11.30 3.79 0.41
C LEU A 103 12.24 4.92 0.77
N SER A 104 13.54 4.62 0.94
CA SER A 104 14.55 5.61 1.29
C SER A 104 14.76 6.66 0.18
N ASN A 105 14.85 6.22 -1.07
CA ASN A 105 15.01 7.12 -2.21
C ASN A 105 13.76 7.97 -2.46
N LEU A 106 12.57 7.38 -2.34
CA LEU A 106 11.31 8.08 -2.48
C LEU A 106 11.12 9.12 -1.37
N PHE A 107 11.44 8.76 -0.12
CA PHE A 107 11.37 9.68 1.01
C PHE A 107 12.36 10.84 0.88
N GLU A 108 13.57 10.59 0.42
CA GLU A 108 14.58 11.63 0.17
C GLU A 108 14.07 12.70 -0.82
N LEU A 109 13.44 12.27 -1.93
CA LEU A 109 12.85 13.17 -2.93
C LEU A 109 11.65 13.92 -2.36
N TRP A 110 10.76 13.22 -1.68
CA TRP A 110 9.60 13.81 -1.03
C TRP A 110 9.98 14.81 0.06
N TYR A 111 10.96 14.47 0.90
CA TYR A 111 11.46 15.35 1.97
C TYR A 111 12.14 16.62 1.44
N HIS A 112 12.89 16.49 0.34
CA HIS A 112 13.44 17.64 -0.36
C HIS A 112 12.33 18.59 -0.84
N ASP A 113 11.30 18.06 -1.45
CA ASP A 113 10.16 18.85 -1.94
C ASP A 113 9.31 19.43 -0.79
N LEU A 114 9.22 18.74 0.35
CA LEU A 114 8.55 19.25 1.56
C LEU A 114 9.18 20.57 2.05
N GLN A 115 10.49 20.72 1.93
CA GLN A 115 11.18 21.95 2.34
C GLN A 115 10.76 23.18 1.52
N SER A 116 10.24 22.97 0.31
CA SER A 116 9.71 24.02 -0.57
C SER A 116 8.19 23.99 -0.71
N ALA A 117 7.48 23.21 0.13
CA ALA A 117 6.02 23.01 0.10
C ALA A 117 5.50 22.59 -1.29
N SER A 118 6.27 21.78 -2.01
CA SER A 118 5.95 21.29 -3.36
C SER A 118 5.82 19.77 -3.46
N GLN A 119 5.80 19.08 -2.32
CA GLN A 119 5.67 17.63 -2.26
C GLN A 119 4.26 17.16 -2.66
N PRO A 120 4.14 16.02 -3.36
CA PRO A 120 2.87 15.35 -3.52
C PRO A 120 2.44 14.70 -2.20
N TYR A 121 1.14 14.42 -2.04
CA TYR A 121 0.63 13.58 -0.99
C TYR A 121 1.04 12.13 -1.25
N ILE A 122 1.95 11.58 -0.46
CA ILE A 122 2.33 10.18 -0.49
C ILE A 122 1.78 9.49 0.74
N ARG A 123 0.77 8.66 0.58
CA ARG A 123 -0.02 8.06 1.65
C ARG A 123 0.83 7.42 2.75
N GLN A 124 1.91 6.70 2.39
CA GLN A 124 2.80 6.07 3.37
C GLN A 124 3.50 7.10 4.26
N PHE A 125 4.02 8.18 3.69
CA PHE A 125 4.79 9.16 4.44
C PHE A 125 3.90 10.04 5.31
N GLU A 126 2.73 10.43 4.81
CA GLU A 126 1.72 11.15 5.60
C GLU A 126 1.30 10.32 6.83
N ASN A 127 1.08 9.02 6.65
CA ASN A 127 0.77 8.13 7.77
C ASN A 127 1.94 7.99 8.75
N TYR A 128 3.20 7.90 8.30
CA TYR A 128 4.35 7.84 9.20
C TYR A 128 4.54 9.14 9.98
N VAL A 129 4.39 10.29 9.34
CA VAL A 129 4.45 11.60 10.01
C VAL A 129 3.30 11.73 11.02
N GLY A 130 2.07 11.33 10.62
CA GLY A 130 0.92 11.30 11.52
C GLY A 130 1.15 10.42 12.75
N LEU A 131 1.70 9.21 12.57
CA LEU A 131 2.05 8.31 13.68
C LEU A 131 3.12 8.91 14.60
N ALA A 132 4.14 9.56 14.03
CA ALA A 132 5.16 10.26 14.80
C ALA A 132 4.59 11.46 15.58
N ALA A 133 3.52 12.07 15.08
CA ALA A 133 2.75 13.11 15.75
C ALA A 133 1.74 12.56 16.80
N GLY A 134 1.62 11.24 16.93
CA GLY A 134 0.69 10.60 17.87
C GLY A 134 -0.72 10.40 17.33
N TYR A 135 -0.98 10.69 16.06
CA TYR A 135 -2.26 10.42 15.43
C TYR A 135 -2.40 8.95 15.03
N MET A 136 -3.63 8.49 14.88
CA MET A 136 -3.89 7.16 14.35
C MET A 136 -3.66 7.15 12.84
N ALA A 137 -2.96 6.13 12.35
CA ALA A 137 -2.79 5.96 10.91
C ALA A 137 -4.14 5.70 10.22
N GLU A 138 -4.35 6.33 9.09
CA GLU A 138 -5.50 6.10 8.20
C GLU A 138 -5.40 4.72 7.52
N SER A 139 -4.20 4.38 7.06
CA SER A 139 -3.92 3.12 6.39
C SER A 139 -3.82 1.95 7.38
N CYS A 140 -4.50 0.84 7.10
CA CYS A 140 -4.42 -0.39 7.89
C CYS A 140 -3.00 -0.98 7.93
N GLU A 141 -2.20 -0.79 6.86
CA GLU A 141 -0.80 -1.21 6.83
C GLU A 141 0.02 -0.50 7.90
N GLN A 142 -0.04 0.83 7.97
CA GLN A 142 0.66 1.63 8.97
C GLN A 142 0.02 1.53 10.36
N ARG A 143 -1.27 1.16 10.43
CA ARG A 143 -1.92 0.83 11.71
C ARG A 143 -1.43 -0.49 12.30
N GLY A 144 -0.95 -1.41 11.45
CA GLY A 144 -0.50 -2.75 11.83
C GLY A 144 -1.62 -3.73 12.16
N CYS A 145 -2.87 -3.36 11.88
CA CYS A 145 -4.05 -4.21 12.00
C CYS A 145 -5.08 -3.85 10.93
N CYS A 146 -5.86 -4.83 10.51
CA CYS A 146 -6.95 -4.62 9.57
C CYS A 146 -8.07 -3.77 10.19
N GLY A 147 -8.81 -3.06 9.35
CA GLY A 147 -10.04 -2.36 9.72
C GLY A 147 -11.27 -3.05 9.15
N VAL A 148 -12.45 -2.50 9.49
CA VAL A 148 -13.69 -2.88 8.83
C VAL A 148 -13.70 -2.27 7.43
N GLN A 149 -13.77 -3.11 6.43
CA GLN A 149 -13.94 -2.75 5.03
C GLN A 149 -14.66 -3.87 4.28
N TYR A 150 -15.22 -3.55 3.13
CA TYR A 150 -15.95 -4.49 2.29
C TYR A 150 -15.38 -4.40 0.87
N ALA A 151 -14.67 -5.46 0.44
CA ALA A 151 -14.34 -5.65 -0.96
C ALA A 151 -15.52 -6.37 -1.62
N VAL A 152 -16.09 -5.77 -2.65
CA VAL A 152 -17.31 -6.28 -3.28
C VAL A 152 -17.01 -6.63 -4.73
N GLU A 153 -17.28 -7.87 -5.10
CA GLU A 153 -17.17 -8.35 -6.47
C GLU A 153 -18.45 -8.05 -7.28
N ALA A 154 -18.35 -8.21 -8.60
CA ALA A 154 -19.43 -7.86 -9.52
C ALA A 154 -20.73 -8.67 -9.32
N ASP A 155 -20.65 -9.87 -8.74
CA ASP A 155 -21.78 -10.73 -8.37
C ASP A 155 -22.39 -10.40 -7.01
N GLY A 156 -21.88 -9.36 -6.33
CA GLY A 156 -22.30 -8.94 -4.99
C GLY A 156 -21.60 -9.66 -3.84
N SER A 157 -20.71 -10.61 -4.11
CA SER A 157 -19.91 -11.30 -3.10
C SER A 157 -19.04 -10.32 -2.32
N VAL A 158 -18.98 -10.48 -1.00
CA VAL A 158 -18.31 -9.56 -0.08
C VAL A 158 -17.15 -10.25 0.63
N TYR A 159 -16.02 -9.55 0.70
CA TYR A 159 -14.79 -10.01 1.34
C TYR A 159 -14.26 -8.96 2.32
N PRO A 160 -13.49 -9.37 3.35
CA PRO A 160 -13.00 -8.44 4.39
C PRO A 160 -11.86 -7.52 3.92
N CYS A 161 -11.26 -7.79 2.76
CA CYS A 161 -10.16 -7.03 2.19
C CYS A 161 -9.98 -7.40 0.71
N ASP A 162 -9.57 -6.44 -0.11
CA ASP A 162 -9.26 -6.61 -1.53
C ASP A 162 -8.10 -7.60 -1.80
N PHE A 163 -7.20 -7.79 -0.84
CA PHE A 163 -6.18 -8.85 -0.90
C PHE A 163 -6.71 -10.25 -0.58
N TYR A 164 -7.89 -10.38 -0.01
CA TYR A 164 -8.47 -11.64 0.46
C TYR A 164 -9.77 -11.99 -0.26
N VAL A 165 -9.81 -11.70 -1.57
CA VAL A 165 -10.90 -12.12 -2.46
C VAL A 165 -10.66 -13.58 -2.84
N MET A 166 -11.00 -14.48 -1.92
CA MET A 166 -10.88 -15.94 -2.02
C MET A 166 -12.05 -16.59 -1.28
N ASP A 167 -12.50 -17.75 -1.75
CA ASP A 167 -13.71 -18.41 -1.24
C ASP A 167 -13.71 -18.60 0.29
N GLU A 168 -12.53 -18.91 0.87
CA GLU A 168 -12.37 -19.12 2.32
C GLU A 168 -12.59 -17.84 3.15
N TYR A 169 -12.50 -16.67 2.51
CA TYR A 169 -12.67 -15.37 3.14
C TYR A 169 -13.95 -14.66 2.72
N GLN A 170 -14.83 -15.30 1.95
CA GLN A 170 -16.13 -14.73 1.64
C GLN A 170 -16.96 -14.57 2.92
N ILE A 171 -17.41 -13.35 3.20
CA ILE A 171 -18.18 -13.02 4.40
C ILE A 171 -19.65 -12.75 4.11
N GLY A 172 -20.09 -12.87 2.87
CA GLY A 172 -21.49 -12.75 2.47
C GLY A 172 -21.67 -12.27 1.04
N ASN A 173 -22.90 -11.89 0.71
CA ASN A 173 -23.25 -11.33 -0.58
C ASN A 173 -24.34 -10.24 -0.40
N PHE A 174 -24.10 -9.02 -0.90
CA PHE A 174 -25.03 -7.89 -0.73
C PHE A 174 -26.37 -8.05 -1.47
N ASN A 175 -26.52 -9.06 -2.34
CA ASN A 175 -27.83 -9.37 -2.93
C ASN A 175 -28.74 -10.15 -1.97
N THR A 176 -28.18 -10.81 -0.96
CA THR A 176 -28.92 -11.73 -0.06
C THR A 176 -28.76 -11.40 1.42
N ASP A 177 -27.64 -10.80 1.81
CA ASP A 177 -27.28 -10.66 3.21
C ASP A 177 -27.31 -9.19 3.65
N SER A 178 -27.72 -8.94 4.89
CA SER A 178 -27.63 -7.63 5.52
C SER A 178 -26.20 -7.31 5.98
N PHE A 179 -25.92 -6.03 6.24
CA PHE A 179 -24.64 -5.60 6.83
C PHE A 179 -24.34 -6.31 8.15
N ASP A 180 -25.35 -6.51 9.01
CA ASP A 180 -25.19 -7.17 10.31
C ASP A 180 -24.76 -8.64 10.15
N GLN A 181 -25.35 -9.36 9.19
CA GLN A 181 -24.97 -10.74 8.88
C GLN A 181 -23.53 -10.83 8.35
N ILE A 182 -23.14 -9.90 7.47
CA ILE A 182 -21.78 -9.82 6.93
C ILE A 182 -20.77 -9.48 8.04
N ASP A 183 -21.09 -8.55 8.93
CA ASP A 183 -20.22 -8.19 10.06
C ASP A 183 -20.12 -9.30 11.10
N GLN A 184 -21.21 -10.04 11.36
CA GLN A 184 -21.17 -11.23 12.17
C GLN A 184 -20.21 -12.26 11.57
N LYS A 185 -20.31 -12.55 10.28
CA LYS A 185 -19.43 -13.50 9.59
C LYS A 185 -17.97 -13.08 9.62
N ARG A 186 -17.68 -11.76 9.44
CA ARG A 186 -16.32 -11.21 9.61
C ARG A 186 -15.77 -11.49 11.01
N SER A 187 -16.61 -11.35 12.03
CA SER A 187 -16.24 -11.59 13.42
C SER A 187 -15.98 -13.08 13.68
N GLU A 188 -16.79 -13.97 13.13
CA GLU A 188 -16.61 -15.43 13.22
C GLU A 188 -15.26 -15.89 12.67
N ILE A 189 -14.84 -15.37 11.51
CA ILE A 189 -13.53 -15.69 10.93
C ILE A 189 -12.37 -14.97 11.62
N ARG A 190 -12.64 -14.10 12.61
CA ARG A 190 -11.67 -13.36 13.42
C ARG A 190 -10.62 -12.59 12.58
N PHE A 191 -11.03 -12.09 11.42
CA PHE A 191 -10.12 -11.51 10.43
C PHE A 191 -9.32 -10.33 10.98
N ILE A 192 -9.99 -9.40 11.65
CA ILE A 192 -9.36 -8.20 12.21
C ILE A 192 -8.48 -8.56 13.40
N GLU A 193 -8.98 -9.39 14.32
CA GLU A 193 -8.28 -9.80 15.52
C GLU A 193 -6.95 -10.52 15.20
N GLN A 194 -6.99 -11.49 14.30
CA GLN A 194 -5.78 -12.19 13.85
C GLN A 194 -4.76 -11.27 13.20
N SER A 195 -5.20 -10.19 12.56
CA SER A 195 -4.31 -9.23 11.92
C SER A 195 -3.48 -8.39 12.90
N SER A 196 -3.91 -8.27 14.16
CA SER A 196 -3.22 -7.49 15.20
C SER A 196 -2.05 -8.23 15.84
N LEU A 197 -1.88 -9.52 15.56
CA LEU A 197 -0.85 -10.38 16.14
C LEU A 197 0.52 -10.11 15.53
N ALA A 198 1.31 -9.24 16.14
CA ALA A 198 2.70 -9.01 15.76
C ALA A 198 3.63 -10.06 16.41
N GLU A 199 4.69 -10.47 15.69
CA GLU A 199 5.75 -11.31 16.25
C GLU A 199 6.35 -10.70 17.52
N LYS A 200 6.73 -11.53 18.50
CA LYS A 200 7.28 -11.05 19.80
C LYS A 200 8.49 -10.12 19.60
N ALA A 201 9.36 -10.42 18.64
CA ALA A 201 10.53 -9.60 18.33
C ALA A 201 10.17 -8.19 17.81
N CYS A 202 8.98 -7.99 17.27
CA CYS A 202 8.51 -6.67 16.84
C CYS A 202 8.30 -5.73 18.03
N ARG A 203 7.86 -6.26 19.18
CA ARG A 203 7.56 -5.44 20.38
C ARG A 203 8.79 -4.78 20.98
N SER A 204 9.97 -5.38 20.81
CA SER A 204 11.27 -4.83 21.26
C SER A 204 12.01 -4.07 20.14
N CYS A 205 11.44 -3.96 18.96
CA CYS A 205 12.06 -3.26 17.84
C CYS A 205 11.99 -1.74 18.04
N PRO A 206 13.11 -1.00 17.88
CA PRO A 206 13.13 0.45 18.07
C PRO A 206 12.20 1.20 17.08
N TYR A 207 11.87 0.58 15.96
CA TYR A 207 11.00 1.16 14.93
C TYR A 207 9.52 0.77 15.05
N PHE A 208 9.15 0.04 16.10
CA PHE A 208 7.77 -0.49 16.22
C PHE A 208 6.72 0.60 16.27
N LEU A 209 7.02 1.77 16.82
CA LEU A 209 6.11 2.92 16.85
C LEU A 209 5.57 3.28 15.47
N LEU A 210 6.41 3.25 14.44
CA LEU A 210 6.02 3.61 13.07
C LEU A 210 5.72 2.37 12.20
N CYS A 211 6.47 1.27 12.37
CA CYS A 211 6.32 0.06 11.55
C CYS A 211 5.09 -0.78 11.89
N ARG A 212 4.82 -0.99 13.18
CA ARG A 212 3.69 -1.79 13.71
C ARG A 212 3.50 -3.18 13.10
N GLY A 213 4.52 -3.70 12.39
CA GLY A 213 4.47 -4.99 11.70
C GLY A 213 3.81 -4.96 10.33
N GLY A 214 3.25 -3.83 9.89
CA GLY A 214 2.69 -3.65 8.56
C GLY A 214 1.43 -4.48 8.26
N CYS A 215 1.08 -4.61 6.98
CA CYS A 215 -0.10 -5.34 6.52
C CYS A 215 -0.03 -6.83 6.83
N ARG A 216 -1.18 -7.44 7.21
CA ARG A 216 -1.33 -8.89 7.39
C ARG A 216 -0.89 -9.66 6.13
N ARG A 217 -1.24 -9.18 4.93
CA ARG A 217 -0.91 -9.82 3.66
C ARG A 217 0.62 -9.95 3.45
N ASN A 218 1.39 -9.05 4.04
CA ASN A 218 2.86 -9.03 3.94
C ASN A 218 3.55 -9.90 4.99
N ARG A 219 2.81 -10.61 5.85
CA ARG A 219 3.36 -11.45 6.93
C ARG A 219 3.30 -12.92 6.54
N GLY A 220 4.45 -13.59 6.59
CA GLY A 220 4.56 -15.01 6.22
C GLY A 220 4.04 -15.26 4.80
N ASN A 221 3.15 -16.22 4.65
CA ASN A 221 2.45 -16.51 3.38
C ASN A 221 1.11 -15.73 3.22
N GLY A 222 0.78 -14.85 4.17
CA GLY A 222 -0.45 -14.05 4.18
C GLY A 222 -1.70 -14.75 4.72
N ILE A 223 -1.70 -16.07 4.85
CA ILE A 223 -2.85 -16.88 5.32
C ILE A 223 -2.64 -17.43 6.76
N GLN A 224 -1.48 -17.24 7.34
CA GLN A 224 -1.16 -17.78 8.67
C GLN A 224 -1.98 -17.10 9.77
N THR A 225 -2.37 -17.90 10.74
CA THR A 225 -3.04 -17.46 11.99
C THR A 225 -2.03 -17.14 13.10
N GLU A 226 -0.80 -17.63 12.99
CA GLU A 226 0.27 -17.38 13.95
C GLU A 226 1.00 -16.05 13.67
N PRO A 227 1.50 -15.39 14.73
CA PRO A 227 2.28 -14.16 14.59
C PRO A 227 3.55 -14.40 13.77
N THR A 228 3.64 -13.78 12.61
CA THR A 228 4.82 -13.87 11.73
C THR A 228 5.36 -12.49 11.40
N ARG A 229 6.65 -12.47 11.07
CA ARG A 229 7.33 -11.24 10.66
C ARG A 229 6.88 -10.82 9.26
N ASN A 230 6.83 -9.51 9.06
CA ASN A 230 6.61 -8.93 7.74
C ASN A 230 7.75 -9.31 6.79
N ASN A 231 7.42 -9.77 5.60
CA ASN A 231 8.39 -10.20 4.57
C ASN A 231 9.36 -9.07 4.18
N PHE A 232 8.94 -7.81 4.31
CA PHE A 232 9.77 -6.63 4.05
C PHE A 232 10.44 -6.06 5.31
N CYS A 233 10.50 -6.80 6.43
CA CYS A 233 11.05 -6.32 7.70
C CYS A 233 12.47 -5.74 7.55
N GLU A 234 13.35 -6.41 6.81
CA GLU A 234 14.72 -5.91 6.58
C GLU A 234 14.72 -4.62 5.73
N GLY A 235 13.79 -4.49 4.81
CA GLY A 235 13.59 -3.24 4.05
C GLY A 235 13.13 -2.08 4.95
N TYR A 236 12.16 -2.33 5.83
CA TYR A 236 11.75 -1.32 6.82
C TYR A 236 12.88 -0.92 7.76
N LYS A 237 13.76 -1.85 8.17
CA LYS A 237 14.93 -1.53 8.97
C LYS A 237 15.93 -0.63 8.22
N ILE A 238 16.13 -0.86 6.91
CA ILE A 238 16.95 0.01 6.07
C ILE A 238 16.34 1.41 6.02
N PHE A 239 15.04 1.51 5.76
CA PHE A 239 14.33 2.78 5.66
C PHE A 239 14.33 3.55 6.98
N PHE A 240 13.85 2.94 8.06
CA PHE A 240 13.78 3.59 9.36
C PHE A 240 15.17 3.83 9.97
N GLY A 241 16.15 2.96 9.71
CA GLY A 241 17.53 3.19 10.14
C GLY A 241 18.12 4.49 9.60
N ARG A 242 17.67 4.94 8.43
CA ARG A 242 18.08 6.21 7.82
C ARG A 242 17.19 7.39 8.21
N TRP A 243 15.88 7.19 8.31
CA TRP A 243 14.90 8.28 8.31
C TRP A 243 14.03 8.38 9.56
N TYR A 244 14.22 7.51 10.55
CA TYR A 244 13.38 7.47 11.76
C TYR A 244 13.40 8.80 12.52
N ASP A 245 14.59 9.35 12.78
CA ASP A 245 14.74 10.59 13.52
C ASP A 245 14.13 11.79 12.77
N THR A 246 14.28 11.82 11.45
CA THR A 246 13.65 12.84 10.59
C THR A 246 12.14 12.75 10.67
N LEU A 247 11.55 11.55 10.58
CA LEU A 247 10.10 11.34 10.73
C LEU A 247 9.61 11.78 12.11
N MET A 248 10.34 11.46 13.17
CA MET A 248 10.00 11.91 14.53
C MET A 248 10.08 13.44 14.69
N GLN A 249 11.04 14.08 14.03
CA GLN A 249 11.12 15.56 14.00
C GLN A 249 9.95 16.18 13.24
N LEU A 250 9.58 15.63 12.07
CA LEU A 250 8.39 16.07 11.31
C LEU A 250 7.12 15.93 12.13
N GLY A 251 6.95 14.81 12.84
CA GLY A 251 5.80 14.61 13.73
C GLY A 251 5.66 15.70 14.80
N LYS A 252 6.78 16.13 15.40
CA LYS A 252 6.78 17.25 16.37
C LYS A 252 6.38 18.58 15.76
N LEU A 253 6.64 18.81 14.47
CA LEU A 253 6.23 20.04 13.79
C LEU A 253 4.72 20.06 13.51
N VAL A 254 4.12 18.91 13.24
CA VAL A 254 2.68 18.78 12.97
C VAL A 254 1.83 18.88 14.25
N GLN A 255 2.39 18.59 15.42
CA GLN A 255 1.71 18.74 16.71
C GLN A 255 1.52 20.21 17.18
N ARG A 256 2.21 21.15 16.55
CA ARG A 256 2.15 22.60 16.88
C ARG A 256 1.03 23.27 16.13
#